data_aec59329158c827a3823211fe11b722a
#
_entry.id   aec59329158c827a3823211fe11b722a
#
_cell.length_a   1.000
_cell.length_b   1.000
_cell.length_c   1.000
_cell.angle_alpha   90.00
_cell.angle_beta   90.00
_cell.angle_gamma   90.00
#
_symmetry.space_group_name_H-M   'P 1'
#
loop_
_entity.id
_entity.type
_entity.pdbx_description
1 polymer ?
#
loop_
_entity_poly.entity_id
_entity_poly.type
_entity_poly.pdbx_seq_one_letter_code
_entity_poly.pdbx_strand_id
1 'polypeptide(L)'
;MYMNENEKEEQKNTSIVAKEEHSGREVVISDLPPRQNSDKDPKKKRKRRGGYLGYIVTSACLVTAFVLMIVNIMSPAKVYDGELPAFDMEDTEEARKVIYVNGVSDGGMSTVEIYTACSETVVSISAQRADSSGVGSGFILTEDGYIATADHVISGAEHLTVILSDGEEYAAAIVAQNPQTDLALLKIDAAGLKAVRRGDSSELVAGERVVAIGTPASLDYAGSVCSGEISFPKRVVKIYGEDGTLSKKMMLIQTDAPVNPGNSGCPLFDSEGGVIGIVTMKLGQNFSGIGFAIPANEAFDILDRMKIGGEIDDALISGVSVRAARLGVVAEAFEVNGLYGVRITDFISKEYDAVRKLKIGDVITHIETRAVTSAKKLSDTIGEYAPNDTVKVSVYREGQNLTFEVALGE
;
A
#
# COMPACT_ATOMS: atom_id res chain seq x y z
N MET A 1 40.17 10.28 -11.59
CA MET A 1 40.19 8.96 -10.98
C MET A 1 38.77 8.45 -11.07
N TYR A 2 38.49 7.57 -12.01
CA TYR A 2 37.14 7.15 -12.36
C TYR A 2 36.64 6.18 -11.30
N MET A 3 35.53 6.51 -10.66
CA MET A 3 34.79 5.58 -9.81
C MET A 3 33.98 4.60 -10.69
N ASN A 4 33.96 3.34 -10.28
CA ASN A 4 33.50 2.20 -11.03
C ASN A 4 31.98 2.16 -11.10
N GLU A 5 31.41 1.95 -12.27
CA GLU A 5 29.95 1.89 -12.51
C GLU A 5 29.21 0.80 -11.71
N ASN A 6 29.93 -0.15 -11.13
CA ASN A 6 29.35 -1.25 -10.35
C ASN A 6 28.81 -0.83 -8.97
N GLU A 7 29.29 0.27 -8.38
CA GLU A 7 28.78 0.75 -7.08
C GLU A 7 27.43 1.49 -7.19
N LYS A 8 27.06 1.92 -8.40
CA LYS A 8 25.76 2.57 -8.64
C LYS A 8 24.61 1.56 -8.86
N GLU A 9 24.92 0.32 -9.23
CA GLU A 9 23.91 -0.74 -9.41
C GLU A 9 23.56 -1.45 -8.09
N GLU A 10 24.46 -1.54 -7.12
CA GLU A 10 24.16 -2.19 -5.82
C GLU A 10 23.18 -1.41 -4.94
N GLN A 11 23.10 -0.08 -5.09
CA GLN A 11 22.16 0.73 -4.31
C GLN A 11 20.71 0.76 -4.87
N LYS A 12 20.51 0.25 -6.10
CA LYS A 12 19.17 0.24 -6.73
C LYS A 12 18.30 -0.96 -6.39
N ASN A 13 18.84 -1.96 -5.71
CA ASN A 13 18.16 -3.27 -5.58
C ASN A 13 17.49 -3.55 -4.22
N THR A 14 17.42 -2.57 -3.32
CA THR A 14 16.97 -2.87 -1.94
C THR A 14 15.60 -2.31 -1.55
N SER A 15 14.95 -1.54 -2.42
CA SER A 15 13.60 -1.03 -2.12
C SER A 15 12.75 -0.92 -3.37
N ILE A 16 11.53 -1.42 -3.30
CA ILE A 16 10.50 -1.20 -4.32
C ILE A 16 9.75 0.05 -3.94
N VAL A 17 9.76 1.03 -4.85
CA VAL A 17 9.04 2.30 -4.71
C VAL A 17 7.84 2.27 -5.63
N ALA A 18 6.66 2.44 -5.08
CA ALA A 18 5.43 2.53 -5.85
C ALA A 18 4.69 3.83 -5.52
N LYS A 19 4.19 4.51 -6.55
CA LYS A 19 3.37 5.73 -6.40
C LYS A 19 1.89 5.39 -6.45
N GLU A 20 1.15 5.93 -5.52
CA GLU A 20 -0.31 5.87 -5.51
C GLU A 20 -0.85 7.07 -6.30
N GLU A 21 -1.63 6.82 -7.38
CA GLU A 21 -2.02 7.87 -8.35
C GLU A 21 -2.97 8.94 -7.80
N HIS A 22 -3.63 8.70 -6.67
CA HIS A 22 -4.64 9.63 -6.14
C HIS A 22 -4.17 10.48 -4.97
N SER A 23 -3.04 10.15 -4.33
CA SER A 23 -2.57 10.88 -3.15
C SER A 23 -1.14 11.42 -3.27
N GLY A 24 -0.44 11.16 -4.38
CA GLY A 24 0.97 11.53 -4.55
C GLY A 24 1.93 10.87 -3.56
N ARG A 25 1.48 9.81 -2.87
CA ARG A 25 2.27 9.14 -1.82
C ARG A 25 3.11 8.01 -2.40
N GLU A 26 4.32 7.91 -1.93
CA GLU A 26 5.26 6.85 -2.29
C GLU A 26 5.33 5.82 -1.16
N VAL A 27 5.12 4.54 -1.48
CA VAL A 27 5.18 3.43 -0.50
C VAL A 27 6.45 2.62 -0.72
N VAL A 28 7.28 2.46 0.33
CA VAL A 28 8.53 1.69 0.28
C VAL A 28 8.45 0.51 1.25
N ILE A 29 8.71 -0.68 0.74
CA ILE A 29 8.81 -1.92 1.53
C ILE A 29 10.29 -2.25 1.72
N SER A 30 10.77 -2.30 2.97
CA SER A 30 12.18 -2.42 3.32
C SER A 30 12.71 -3.85 3.52
N ASP A 31 11.85 -4.88 3.51
CA ASP A 31 12.22 -6.22 3.97
C ASP A 31 12.12 -7.33 2.91
N LEU A 32 12.49 -7.03 1.66
CA LEU A 32 12.64 -8.08 0.64
C LEU A 32 14.02 -8.73 0.74
N PRO A 33 14.12 -10.08 0.77
CA PRO A 33 15.41 -10.75 0.76
C PRO A 33 16.16 -10.46 -0.54
N PRO A 34 17.50 -10.34 -0.52
CA PRO A 34 18.30 -10.04 -1.70
C PRO A 34 18.17 -11.16 -2.75
N ARG A 35 17.92 -10.79 -4.01
CA ARG A 35 17.95 -11.73 -5.14
C ARG A 35 19.32 -12.34 -5.26
N GLN A 36 19.43 -13.65 -5.22
CA GLN A 36 20.64 -14.37 -5.58
C GLN A 36 20.92 -14.20 -7.08
N ASN A 37 21.97 -13.48 -7.42
CA ASN A 37 22.51 -13.45 -8.78
C ASN A 37 23.22 -14.78 -9.06
N SER A 38 22.73 -15.53 -10.03
CA SER A 38 23.47 -16.66 -10.58
C SER A 38 24.56 -16.14 -11.53
N ASP A 39 25.80 -16.22 -11.08
CA ASP A 39 26.98 -15.92 -11.89
C ASP A 39 27.00 -16.72 -13.20
N LYS A 40 27.02 -16.04 -14.32
CA LYS A 40 27.41 -16.62 -15.63
C LYS A 40 28.76 -16.06 -16.05
N ASP A 41 29.73 -16.98 -16.13
CA ASP A 41 31.08 -16.80 -16.60
C ASP A 41 31.22 -15.98 -17.90
N PRO A 42 32.24 -15.11 -18.02
CA PRO A 42 32.48 -14.32 -19.23
C PRO A 42 33.19 -15.14 -20.30
N LYS A 43 32.52 -15.55 -21.37
CA LYS A 43 33.14 -16.16 -22.55
C LYS A 43 33.82 -15.13 -23.42
N LYS A 44 35.12 -15.40 -23.68
CA LYS A 44 36.06 -14.68 -24.55
C LYS A 44 35.45 -14.27 -25.91
N LYS A 45 35.57 -12.96 -26.24
CA LYS A 45 35.25 -12.40 -27.55
C LYS A 45 36.22 -12.92 -28.61
N ARG A 46 35.74 -13.75 -29.52
CA ARG A 46 36.42 -14.07 -30.80
C ARG A 46 35.89 -13.13 -31.88
N LYS A 47 36.76 -12.25 -32.40
CA LYS A 47 36.44 -11.43 -33.58
C LYS A 47 36.19 -12.36 -34.77
N ARG A 48 35.00 -12.37 -35.32
CA ARG A 48 34.69 -12.93 -36.64
C ARG A 48 34.34 -11.77 -37.58
N ARG A 49 35.14 -11.62 -38.63
CA ARG A 49 34.81 -10.86 -39.84
C ARG A 49 33.64 -11.64 -40.52
N GLY A 50 32.43 -11.17 -40.41
CA GLY A 50 31.26 -11.65 -41.14
C GLY A 50 30.86 -10.58 -42.15
N GLY A 51 30.96 -10.91 -43.42
CA GLY A 51 30.70 -10.02 -44.52
C GLY A 51 29.23 -9.64 -44.68
N TYR A 52 28.96 -8.69 -45.56
CA TYR A 52 27.67 -8.11 -45.98
C TYR A 52 26.53 -9.11 -46.22
N LEU A 53 26.84 -10.39 -46.46
CA LEU A 53 25.85 -11.47 -46.66
C LEU A 53 25.01 -11.76 -45.40
N GLY A 54 25.58 -11.60 -44.21
CA GLY A 54 24.85 -11.80 -42.94
C GLY A 54 23.76 -10.75 -42.71
N TYR A 55 24.01 -9.51 -43.08
CA TYR A 55 23.03 -8.42 -42.97
C TYR A 55 21.84 -8.56 -43.91
N ILE A 56 22.07 -9.07 -45.13
CA ILE A 56 21.01 -9.30 -46.12
C ILE A 56 20.08 -10.43 -45.67
N VAL A 57 20.61 -11.51 -45.07
CA VAL A 57 19.81 -12.64 -44.59
C VAL A 57 18.98 -12.25 -43.35
N THR A 58 19.58 -11.52 -42.40
CA THR A 58 18.84 -11.05 -41.19
C THR A 58 17.77 -10.02 -41.52
N SER A 59 18.03 -9.12 -42.50
CA SER A 59 17.05 -8.15 -42.97
C SER A 59 15.90 -8.84 -43.71
N ALA A 60 16.16 -9.85 -44.52
CA ALA A 60 15.12 -10.62 -45.23
C ALA A 60 14.24 -11.42 -44.24
N CYS A 61 14.83 -12.01 -43.18
CA CYS A 61 14.07 -12.71 -42.13
C CYS A 61 13.19 -11.77 -41.34
N LEU A 62 13.63 -10.54 -41.02
CA LEU A 62 12.82 -9.55 -40.33
C LEU A 62 11.66 -9.03 -41.19
N VAL A 63 11.88 -8.82 -42.50
CA VAL A 63 10.81 -8.41 -43.43
C VAL A 63 9.78 -9.52 -43.60
N THR A 64 10.20 -10.79 -43.74
CA THR A 64 9.27 -11.92 -43.81
C THR A 64 8.49 -12.13 -42.50
N ALA A 65 9.12 -11.98 -41.34
CA ALA A 65 8.41 -12.04 -40.05
C ALA A 65 7.40 -10.90 -39.89
N PHE A 66 7.73 -9.71 -40.35
CA PHE A 66 6.84 -8.53 -40.31
C PHE A 66 5.66 -8.70 -41.29
N VAL A 67 5.90 -9.23 -42.49
CA VAL A 67 4.83 -9.53 -43.46
C VAL A 67 3.92 -10.63 -42.94
N LEU A 68 4.46 -11.69 -42.33
CA LEU A 68 3.66 -12.75 -41.70
C LEU A 68 2.83 -12.22 -40.52
N MET A 69 3.38 -11.28 -39.75
CA MET A 69 2.64 -10.62 -38.67
C MET A 69 1.49 -9.77 -39.20
N ILE A 70 1.72 -8.99 -40.30
CA ILE A 70 0.68 -8.20 -40.95
C ILE A 70 -0.40 -9.09 -41.58
N VAL A 71 -0.01 -10.18 -42.26
CA VAL A 71 -0.96 -11.13 -42.84
C VAL A 71 -1.82 -11.79 -41.75
N ASN A 72 -1.23 -12.06 -40.56
CA ASN A 72 -1.98 -12.64 -39.43
C ASN A 72 -2.93 -11.62 -38.78
N ILE A 73 -2.57 -10.32 -38.80
CA ILE A 73 -3.43 -9.23 -38.29
C ILE A 73 -4.53 -8.87 -39.30
N MET A 74 -4.24 -8.95 -40.60
CA MET A 74 -5.19 -8.64 -41.70
C MET A 74 -6.01 -9.83 -42.18
N SER A 75 -5.69 -11.06 -41.75
CA SER A 75 -6.58 -12.19 -41.98
C SER A 75 -7.85 -11.95 -41.18
N PRO A 76 -9.02 -11.88 -41.82
CA PRO A 76 -10.27 -11.81 -41.07
C PRO A 76 -10.26 -13.05 -40.16
N ALA A 77 -10.49 -12.81 -38.87
CA ALA A 77 -10.68 -13.91 -37.93
C ALA A 77 -11.65 -14.89 -38.59
N LYS A 78 -11.20 -16.12 -38.79
CA LYS A 78 -12.12 -17.17 -39.28
C LYS A 78 -13.21 -17.21 -38.22
N VAL A 79 -14.35 -16.58 -38.55
CA VAL A 79 -15.58 -16.86 -37.83
C VAL A 79 -15.79 -18.34 -38.02
N TYR A 80 -15.78 -19.06 -36.93
CA TYR A 80 -16.04 -20.49 -36.91
C TYR A 80 -17.52 -20.65 -37.23
N ASP A 81 -17.83 -20.88 -38.53
CA ASP A 81 -19.17 -21.17 -39.02
C ASP A 81 -19.52 -22.68 -38.81
N GLY A 82 -18.79 -23.33 -37.94
CA GLY A 82 -19.16 -24.65 -37.48
C GLY A 82 -20.12 -24.53 -36.32
N GLU A 83 -21.28 -25.11 -36.41
CA GLU A 83 -22.07 -25.44 -35.23
C GLU A 83 -21.11 -26.05 -34.21
N LEU A 84 -21.05 -25.42 -33.02
CA LEU A 84 -20.35 -26.03 -31.88
C LEU A 84 -20.88 -27.46 -31.80
N PRO A 85 -20.01 -28.50 -31.75
CA PRO A 85 -20.50 -29.87 -31.56
C PRO A 85 -21.47 -29.79 -30.38
N ALA A 86 -22.72 -30.19 -30.62
CA ALA A 86 -23.68 -30.31 -29.53
C ALA A 86 -23.01 -31.24 -28.53
N PHE A 87 -22.60 -30.66 -27.39
CA PHE A 87 -22.23 -31.41 -26.21
C PHE A 87 -23.54 -32.07 -25.77
N ASP A 88 -23.79 -33.26 -26.28
CA ASP A 88 -24.84 -34.14 -25.76
C ASP A 88 -24.34 -34.56 -24.36
N MET A 89 -24.63 -33.72 -23.39
CA MET A 89 -24.49 -34.07 -21.99
C MET A 89 -25.62 -35.07 -21.73
N GLU A 90 -25.37 -36.36 -21.95
CA GLU A 90 -26.18 -37.36 -21.31
C GLU A 90 -26.23 -37.04 -19.82
N ASP A 91 -27.40 -36.63 -19.38
CA ASP A 91 -27.73 -36.28 -18.00
C ASP A 91 -27.73 -37.54 -17.15
N THR A 92 -26.55 -38.18 -17.01
CA THR A 92 -26.37 -39.30 -16.11
C THR A 92 -26.26 -38.77 -14.70
N GLU A 93 -27.02 -39.35 -13.77
CA GLU A 93 -26.92 -39.03 -12.33
C GLU A 93 -25.50 -39.11 -11.79
N GLU A 94 -24.59 -39.82 -12.46
CA GLU A 94 -23.15 -39.84 -12.17
C GLU A 94 -22.40 -38.55 -12.55
N ALA A 95 -22.86 -37.80 -13.57
CA ALA A 95 -22.26 -36.52 -13.94
C ALA A 95 -22.59 -35.42 -12.91
N ARG A 96 -23.59 -35.64 -12.08
CA ARG A 96 -23.94 -34.75 -10.95
C ARG A 96 -23.20 -35.08 -9.66
N LYS A 97 -22.39 -36.07 -9.58
CA LYS A 97 -21.37 -36.17 -8.54
C LYS A 97 -20.30 -35.14 -8.83
N VAL A 98 -20.61 -33.88 -8.42
CA VAL A 98 -19.57 -32.94 -8.04
C VAL A 98 -18.71 -33.73 -7.05
N ILE A 99 -17.55 -34.19 -7.51
CA ILE A 99 -16.51 -34.64 -6.59
C ILE A 99 -16.16 -33.42 -5.79
N TYR A 100 -16.81 -33.26 -4.61
CA TYR A 100 -16.21 -32.51 -3.55
C TYR A 100 -14.90 -33.25 -3.29
N VAL A 101 -13.83 -32.83 -3.96
CA VAL A 101 -12.52 -33.04 -3.42
C VAL A 101 -12.66 -32.35 -2.08
N ASN A 102 -12.76 -33.15 -1.02
CA ASN A 102 -12.53 -32.68 0.32
C ASN A 102 -11.09 -32.12 0.30
N GLY A 103 -10.93 -30.91 -0.22
CA GLY A 103 -9.84 -30.07 0.17
C GLY A 103 -9.91 -30.09 1.68
N VAL A 104 -8.80 -30.25 2.33
CA VAL A 104 -8.68 -30.11 3.77
C VAL A 104 -9.46 -28.86 4.10
N SER A 105 -10.71 -29.03 4.56
CA SER A 105 -11.48 -27.90 5.03
C SER A 105 -10.74 -27.50 6.27
N ASP A 106 -10.23 -26.30 6.29
CA ASP A 106 -9.67 -25.67 7.50
C ASP A 106 -10.74 -25.51 8.61
N GLY A 107 -11.91 -26.09 8.41
CA GLY A 107 -13.06 -26.06 9.33
C GLY A 107 -13.87 -24.78 9.25
N GLY A 108 -13.50 -23.80 8.41
CA GLY A 108 -14.17 -22.51 8.29
C GLY A 108 -15.18 -22.44 7.13
N MET A 109 -15.90 -21.31 7.05
CA MET A 109 -16.85 -21.01 5.98
C MET A 109 -16.15 -20.87 4.62
N SER A 110 -16.80 -21.32 3.56
CA SER A 110 -16.38 -21.03 2.18
C SER A 110 -16.57 -19.55 1.85
N THR A 111 -15.93 -19.06 0.77
CA THR A 111 -16.14 -17.67 0.28
C THR A 111 -17.63 -17.36 0.04
N VAL A 112 -18.41 -18.32 -0.45
CA VAL A 112 -19.84 -18.17 -0.68
C VAL A 112 -20.60 -18.00 0.64
N GLU A 113 -20.27 -18.79 1.66
CA GLU A 113 -20.89 -18.71 2.98
C GLU A 113 -20.52 -17.40 3.68
N ILE A 114 -19.26 -16.94 3.60
CA ILE A 114 -18.81 -15.65 4.12
C ILE A 114 -19.57 -14.52 3.42
N TYR A 115 -19.66 -14.56 2.08
CA TYR A 115 -20.40 -13.55 1.32
C TYR A 115 -21.87 -13.50 1.76
N THR A 116 -22.53 -14.66 1.84
CA THR A 116 -23.94 -14.74 2.25
C THR A 116 -24.15 -14.23 3.67
N ALA A 117 -23.23 -14.53 4.58
CA ALA A 117 -23.34 -14.10 5.98
C ALA A 117 -22.99 -12.62 6.21
N CYS A 118 -22.05 -12.07 5.43
CA CYS A 118 -21.41 -10.80 5.75
C CYS A 118 -21.71 -9.65 4.77
N SER A 119 -22.21 -9.93 3.54
CA SER A 119 -22.39 -8.88 2.52
C SER A 119 -23.33 -7.76 2.97
N GLU A 120 -24.36 -8.05 3.78
CA GLU A 120 -25.27 -7.04 4.34
C GLU A 120 -24.59 -6.08 5.33
N THR A 121 -23.43 -6.44 5.85
CA THR A 121 -22.69 -5.60 6.79
C THR A 121 -21.75 -4.61 6.08
N VAL A 122 -21.59 -4.74 4.77
CA VAL A 122 -20.67 -3.93 3.96
C VAL A 122 -21.45 -2.83 3.25
N VAL A 123 -20.85 -1.64 3.18
CA VAL A 123 -21.46 -0.46 2.57
C VAL A 123 -20.54 0.13 1.51
N SER A 124 -21.15 0.79 0.52
CA SER A 124 -20.45 1.66 -0.41
C SER A 124 -20.48 3.09 0.12
N ILE A 125 -19.40 3.85 -0.15
CA ILE A 125 -19.28 5.25 0.26
C ILE A 125 -19.03 6.09 -0.98
N SER A 126 -19.93 7.06 -1.23
CA SER A 126 -19.72 8.11 -2.23
C SER A 126 -19.26 9.37 -1.51
N ALA A 127 -18.08 9.86 -1.90
CA ALA A 127 -17.47 11.07 -1.35
C ALA A 127 -17.40 12.15 -2.43
N GLN A 128 -18.19 13.20 -2.28
CA GLN A 128 -18.21 14.33 -3.21
C GLN A 128 -17.32 15.45 -2.66
N ARG A 129 -16.38 15.92 -3.47
CA ARG A 129 -15.50 17.07 -3.22
C ARG A 129 -15.84 18.20 -4.18
N ALA A 130 -15.30 19.39 -3.96
CA ALA A 130 -15.56 20.56 -4.81
C ALA A 130 -15.34 20.27 -6.32
N ASP A 131 -14.25 19.57 -6.67
CA ASP A 131 -13.84 19.37 -8.07
C ASP A 131 -13.80 17.89 -8.49
N SER A 132 -14.18 16.96 -7.62
CA SER A 132 -14.09 15.53 -7.89
C SER A 132 -15.07 14.71 -7.06
N SER A 133 -15.34 13.49 -7.50
CA SER A 133 -16.04 12.50 -6.71
C SER A 133 -15.16 11.24 -6.55
N GLY A 134 -15.30 10.58 -5.43
CA GLY A 134 -14.60 9.32 -5.14
C GLY A 134 -15.57 8.27 -4.62
N VAL A 135 -15.22 7.01 -4.83
CA VAL A 135 -15.94 5.87 -4.29
C VAL A 135 -14.99 5.10 -3.37
N GLY A 136 -15.53 4.65 -2.25
CA GLY A 136 -14.86 3.78 -1.31
C GLY A 136 -15.81 2.78 -0.72
N SER A 137 -15.31 1.99 0.22
CA SER A 137 -16.08 1.01 0.95
C SER A 137 -16.03 1.30 2.45
N GLY A 138 -16.94 0.69 3.18
CA GLY A 138 -16.98 0.70 4.63
C GLY A 138 -17.76 -0.49 5.15
N PHE A 139 -17.96 -0.53 6.43
CA PHE A 139 -18.82 -1.54 7.05
C PHE A 139 -19.55 -0.99 8.25
N ILE A 140 -20.68 -1.61 8.55
CA ILE A 140 -21.54 -1.27 9.68
C ILE A 140 -20.86 -1.74 10.97
N LEU A 141 -20.42 -0.79 11.78
CA LEU A 141 -19.73 -1.05 13.04
C LEU A 141 -20.71 -1.38 14.16
N THR A 142 -21.88 -0.70 14.16
CA THR A 142 -22.92 -0.87 15.18
C THR A 142 -24.32 -0.77 14.56
N GLU A 143 -25.30 -1.44 15.18
CA GLU A 143 -26.69 -1.51 14.73
C GLU A 143 -27.39 -0.14 14.64
N ASP A 144 -26.90 0.86 15.36
CA ASP A 144 -27.39 2.23 15.38
C ASP A 144 -26.78 3.15 14.33
N GLY A 145 -26.02 2.60 13.34
CA GLY A 145 -25.57 3.33 12.16
C GLY A 145 -24.21 3.99 12.24
N TYR A 146 -23.31 3.54 13.12
CA TYR A 146 -21.90 3.87 12.98
C TYR A 146 -21.24 3.03 11.88
N ILE A 147 -20.52 3.71 10.98
CA ILE A 147 -19.86 3.10 9.83
C ILE A 147 -18.35 3.35 9.94
N ALA A 148 -17.58 2.29 9.83
CA ALA A 148 -16.12 2.37 9.76
C ALA A 148 -15.64 2.39 8.29
N THR A 149 -14.61 3.19 8.01
CA THR A 149 -13.96 3.28 6.68
C THR A 149 -12.52 3.77 6.82
N ALA A 150 -11.81 3.90 5.70
CA ALA A 150 -10.49 4.54 5.65
C ALA A 150 -10.60 6.06 5.59
N ASP A 151 -9.69 6.77 6.27
CA ASP A 151 -9.67 8.24 6.29
C ASP A 151 -9.54 8.84 4.89
N HIS A 152 -8.64 8.31 4.06
CA HIS A 152 -8.40 8.84 2.71
C HIS A 152 -9.63 8.73 1.79
N VAL A 153 -10.59 7.85 2.07
CA VAL A 153 -11.85 7.75 1.32
C VAL A 153 -12.68 9.02 1.49
N ILE A 154 -12.73 9.55 2.71
CA ILE A 154 -13.61 10.66 3.08
C ILE A 154 -12.88 12.02 3.15
N SER A 155 -11.57 12.01 3.16
CA SER A 155 -10.75 13.22 3.32
C SER A 155 -11.09 14.27 2.27
N GLY A 156 -11.40 15.51 2.72
CA GLY A 156 -11.78 16.63 1.87
C GLY A 156 -13.18 16.52 1.22
N ALA A 157 -14.01 15.57 1.61
CA ALA A 157 -15.37 15.47 1.11
C ALA A 157 -16.27 16.55 1.72
N GLU A 158 -17.07 17.22 0.86
CA GLU A 158 -18.11 18.16 1.26
C GLU A 158 -19.44 17.43 1.56
N HIS A 159 -19.69 16.37 0.81
CA HIS A 159 -20.86 15.51 1.00
C HIS A 159 -20.46 14.04 1.00
N LEU A 160 -21.02 13.29 1.94
CA LEU A 160 -20.82 11.86 2.07
C LEU A 160 -22.17 11.16 2.02
N THR A 161 -22.25 10.14 1.16
CA THR A 161 -23.41 9.26 1.07
C THR A 161 -22.95 7.84 1.33
N VAL A 162 -23.57 7.18 2.29
CA VAL A 162 -23.42 5.75 2.57
C VAL A 162 -24.55 5.02 1.87
N ILE A 163 -24.23 3.98 1.11
CA ILE A 163 -25.17 3.16 0.37
C ILE A 163 -25.09 1.75 0.95
N LEU A 164 -26.21 1.27 1.48
CA LEU A 164 -26.34 -0.07 2.05
C LEU A 164 -26.40 -1.13 0.95
N SER A 165 -26.29 -2.40 1.34
CA SER A 165 -26.32 -3.55 0.41
C SER A 165 -27.65 -3.73 -0.32
N ASP A 166 -28.75 -3.22 0.21
CA ASP A 166 -30.08 -3.19 -0.41
C ASP A 166 -30.31 -2.01 -1.34
N GLY A 167 -29.33 -1.08 -1.41
CA GLY A 167 -29.38 0.14 -2.23
C GLY A 167 -29.97 1.36 -1.53
N GLU A 168 -30.33 1.26 -0.24
CA GLU A 168 -30.75 2.44 0.52
C GLU A 168 -29.58 3.40 0.73
N GLU A 169 -29.84 4.70 0.52
CA GLU A 169 -28.84 5.77 0.59
C GLU A 169 -29.08 6.67 1.81
N TYR A 170 -28.01 6.93 2.54
CA TYR A 170 -28.04 7.78 3.73
C TYR A 170 -26.97 8.86 3.65
N ALA A 171 -27.33 10.11 3.95
CA ALA A 171 -26.34 11.14 4.21
C ALA A 171 -25.54 10.78 5.47
N ALA A 172 -24.21 10.87 5.37
CA ALA A 172 -23.35 10.50 6.49
C ALA A 172 -22.65 11.73 7.07
N ALA A 173 -22.59 11.78 8.40
CA ALA A 173 -21.79 12.75 9.14
C ALA A 173 -20.47 12.13 9.59
N ILE A 174 -19.38 12.89 9.50
CA ILE A 174 -18.09 12.49 10.06
C ILE A 174 -18.15 12.63 11.58
N VAL A 175 -17.97 11.53 12.31
CA VAL A 175 -17.86 11.53 13.77
C VAL A 175 -16.42 11.87 14.18
N ALA A 176 -15.47 11.15 13.59
CA ALA A 176 -14.06 11.37 13.77
C ALA A 176 -13.28 10.80 12.57
N GLN A 177 -12.08 11.33 12.35
CA GLN A 177 -11.15 10.85 11.34
C GLN A 177 -9.71 11.02 11.82
N ASN A 178 -8.81 10.13 11.39
CA ASN A 178 -7.41 10.21 11.73
C ASN A 178 -6.51 9.82 10.55
N PRO A 179 -5.86 10.79 9.90
CA PRO A 179 -4.96 10.56 8.77
C PRO A 179 -3.75 9.68 9.10
N GLN A 180 -3.29 9.67 10.36
CA GLN A 180 -2.12 8.89 10.76
C GLN A 180 -2.43 7.39 10.76
N THR A 181 -3.60 7.02 11.30
CA THR A 181 -4.06 5.64 11.33
C THR A 181 -4.80 5.22 10.06
N ASP A 182 -5.16 6.18 9.21
CA ASP A 182 -6.00 6.00 8.02
C ASP A 182 -7.37 5.40 8.35
N LEU A 183 -7.94 5.78 9.50
CA LEU A 183 -9.27 5.35 9.95
C LEU A 183 -10.22 6.52 10.07
N ALA A 184 -11.49 6.26 9.76
CA ALA A 184 -12.57 7.20 9.95
C ALA A 184 -13.84 6.52 10.45
N LEU A 185 -14.60 7.25 11.24
CA LEU A 185 -15.90 6.84 11.76
C LEU A 185 -16.97 7.80 11.27
N LEU A 186 -17.98 7.26 10.60
CA LEU A 186 -19.15 8.00 10.12
C LEU A 186 -20.38 7.61 10.94
N LYS A 187 -21.43 8.45 10.87
CA LYS A 187 -22.74 8.19 11.43
C LYS A 187 -23.82 8.45 10.40
N ILE A 188 -24.71 7.49 10.21
CA ILE A 188 -25.93 7.60 9.39
C ILE A 188 -27.16 7.51 10.29
N ASP A 189 -28.26 8.11 9.88
CA ASP A 189 -29.54 8.07 10.59
C ASP A 189 -30.32 6.80 10.21
N ALA A 190 -29.82 5.67 10.67
CA ALA A 190 -30.42 4.34 10.48
C ALA A 190 -30.27 3.52 11.77
N ALA A 191 -31.15 2.56 11.96
CA ALA A 191 -31.18 1.68 13.14
C ALA A 191 -31.59 0.26 12.74
N GLY A 192 -31.27 -0.71 13.59
CA GLY A 192 -31.54 -2.12 13.33
C GLY A 192 -30.69 -2.74 12.26
N LEU A 193 -29.55 -2.10 11.96
CA LEU A 193 -28.59 -2.57 10.97
C LEU A 193 -27.84 -3.80 11.46
N LYS A 194 -27.42 -4.65 10.52
CA LYS A 194 -26.58 -5.80 10.83
C LYS A 194 -25.12 -5.34 10.93
N ALA A 195 -24.58 -5.33 12.15
CA ALA A 195 -23.18 -4.99 12.38
C ALA A 195 -22.24 -6.17 12.08
N VAL A 196 -20.97 -5.86 11.77
CA VAL A 196 -19.92 -6.87 11.58
C VAL A 196 -19.63 -7.63 12.87
N ARG A 197 -19.16 -8.87 12.72
CA ARG A 197 -18.52 -9.61 13.81
C ARG A 197 -17.02 -9.21 13.84
N ARG A 198 -16.53 -8.86 15.03
CA ARG A 198 -15.09 -8.60 15.21
C ARG A 198 -14.35 -9.93 15.22
N GLY A 199 -13.33 -10.06 14.38
CA GLY A 199 -12.36 -11.16 14.39
C GLY A 199 -11.17 -10.83 15.29
N ASP A 200 -10.18 -11.70 15.32
CA ASP A 200 -8.94 -11.51 16.08
C ASP A 200 -7.73 -11.46 15.14
N SER A 201 -7.06 -10.31 15.11
CA SER A 201 -5.87 -10.09 14.28
C SER A 201 -4.54 -10.34 15.01
N SER A 202 -4.57 -10.80 16.27
CA SER A 202 -3.35 -10.95 17.07
C SER A 202 -2.49 -12.15 16.68
N GLU A 203 -3.12 -13.25 16.26
CA GLU A 203 -2.47 -14.54 16.01
C GLU A 203 -2.52 -14.99 14.54
N LEU A 204 -2.72 -14.05 13.61
CA LEU A 204 -2.75 -14.35 12.18
C LEU A 204 -1.45 -15.00 11.69
N VAL A 205 -1.56 -15.98 10.81
CA VAL A 205 -0.41 -16.63 10.16
C VAL A 205 -0.47 -16.48 8.64
N ALA A 206 0.70 -16.53 7.98
CA ALA A 206 0.77 -16.51 6.53
C ALA A 206 0.15 -17.79 5.95
N GLY A 207 -0.64 -17.63 4.87
CA GLY A 207 -1.40 -18.71 4.23
C GLY A 207 -2.82 -18.85 4.74
N GLU A 208 -3.25 -18.10 5.74
CA GLU A 208 -4.68 -18.06 6.14
C GLU A 208 -5.51 -17.42 5.04
N ARG A 209 -6.64 -18.08 4.72
CA ARG A 209 -7.57 -17.55 3.73
C ARG A 209 -8.32 -16.35 4.25
N VAL A 210 -8.46 -15.34 3.39
CA VAL A 210 -9.20 -14.12 3.68
C VAL A 210 -10.17 -13.77 2.55
N VAL A 211 -11.23 -13.07 2.90
CA VAL A 211 -12.25 -12.60 1.95
C VAL A 211 -12.49 -11.11 2.17
N ALA A 212 -12.39 -10.33 1.11
CA ALA A 212 -12.76 -8.92 1.12
C ALA A 212 -14.05 -8.73 0.32
N ILE A 213 -14.97 -7.92 0.84
CA ILE A 213 -16.21 -7.52 0.18
C ILE A 213 -16.23 -6.00 0.14
N GLY A 214 -16.36 -5.41 -1.05
CA GLY A 214 -16.28 -3.96 -1.20
C GLY A 214 -16.85 -3.46 -2.53
N THR A 215 -16.45 -2.24 -2.91
CA THR A 215 -17.00 -1.51 -4.07
C THR A 215 -15.83 -1.04 -4.98
N PRO A 216 -15.18 -1.96 -5.72
CA PRO A 216 -14.05 -1.60 -6.55
C PRO A 216 -14.46 -0.70 -7.72
N ALA A 217 -13.67 0.34 -7.99
CA ALA A 217 -13.73 1.24 -9.13
C ALA A 217 -14.97 2.14 -9.23
N SER A 218 -16.19 1.62 -9.11
CA SER A 218 -17.43 2.42 -9.18
C SER A 218 -18.55 1.76 -8.36
N LEU A 219 -19.61 2.53 -8.11
CA LEU A 219 -20.82 2.02 -7.43
C LEU A 219 -21.50 0.87 -8.18
N ASP A 220 -21.28 0.76 -9.51
CA ASP A 220 -21.82 -0.36 -10.31
C ASP A 220 -21.25 -1.72 -9.86
N TYR A 221 -20.11 -1.72 -9.16
CA TYR A 221 -19.46 -2.92 -8.65
C TYR A 221 -19.63 -3.10 -7.14
N ALA A 222 -20.62 -2.42 -6.53
CA ALA A 222 -20.94 -2.58 -5.13
C ALA A 222 -21.16 -4.05 -4.75
N GLY A 223 -20.68 -4.44 -3.57
CA GLY A 223 -20.79 -5.82 -3.09
C GLY A 223 -19.90 -6.83 -3.79
N SER A 224 -18.88 -6.39 -4.53
CA SER A 224 -17.90 -7.30 -5.14
C SER A 224 -17.12 -8.05 -4.07
N VAL A 225 -16.99 -9.38 -4.26
CA VAL A 225 -16.21 -10.25 -3.38
C VAL A 225 -14.90 -10.64 -4.04
N CYS A 226 -13.84 -10.63 -3.28
CA CYS A 226 -12.56 -11.24 -3.68
C CYS A 226 -11.98 -12.02 -2.50
N SER A 227 -11.21 -13.08 -2.83
CA SER A 227 -10.54 -13.90 -1.83
C SER A 227 -9.05 -13.99 -2.14
N GLY A 228 -8.28 -14.23 -1.11
CA GLY A 228 -6.84 -14.46 -1.15
C GLY A 228 -6.38 -15.04 0.16
N GLU A 229 -5.11 -14.87 0.44
CA GLU A 229 -4.46 -15.35 1.65
C GLU A 229 -3.71 -14.22 2.34
N ILE A 230 -3.42 -14.38 3.63
CA ILE A 230 -2.47 -13.53 4.33
C ILE A 230 -1.08 -13.85 3.81
N SER A 231 -0.48 -12.91 3.07
CA SER A 231 0.89 -13.05 2.60
C SER A 231 1.91 -12.78 3.71
N PHE A 232 1.58 -11.87 4.65
CA PHE A 232 2.39 -11.55 5.81
C PHE A 232 1.54 -10.89 6.91
N PRO A 233 1.50 -11.43 8.16
CA PRO A 233 0.53 -10.99 9.16
C PRO A 233 0.82 -9.61 9.77
N LYS A 234 2.08 -9.20 9.90
CA LYS A 234 2.49 -7.93 10.55
C LYS A 234 3.68 -7.30 9.84
N ARG A 235 3.45 -6.57 8.75
CA ARG A 235 4.49 -5.90 7.97
C ARG A 235 4.57 -4.42 8.30
N VAL A 236 5.76 -3.92 8.62
CA VAL A 236 6.00 -2.48 8.74
C VAL A 236 6.12 -1.87 7.35
N VAL A 237 5.17 -1.00 7.02
CA VAL A 237 5.13 -0.26 5.75
C VAL A 237 5.49 1.20 6.02
N LYS A 238 6.46 1.72 5.26
CA LYS A 238 6.87 3.13 5.30
C LYS A 238 6.17 3.88 4.19
N ILE A 239 5.48 4.96 4.53
CA ILE A 239 4.75 5.81 3.59
C ILE A 239 5.47 7.15 3.52
N TYR A 240 5.82 7.56 2.31
CA TYR A 240 6.54 8.80 2.04
C TYR A 240 5.60 9.84 1.44
N GLY A 241 5.82 11.12 1.77
CA GLY A 241 5.15 12.25 1.15
C GLY A 241 5.65 12.51 -0.27
N GLU A 242 5.02 13.45 -0.97
CA GLU A 242 5.42 13.87 -2.32
C GLU A 242 6.83 14.46 -2.38
N ASP A 243 7.30 15.04 -1.29
CA ASP A 243 8.64 15.57 -1.09
C ASP A 243 9.70 14.48 -0.83
N GLY A 244 9.29 13.20 -0.79
CA GLY A 244 10.16 12.07 -0.48
C GLY A 244 10.54 11.96 1.00
N THR A 245 9.92 12.74 1.89
CA THR A 245 10.10 12.60 3.34
C THR A 245 9.22 11.48 3.90
N LEU A 246 9.70 10.78 4.92
CA LEU A 246 8.91 9.78 5.60
C LEU A 246 7.70 10.45 6.27
N SER A 247 6.50 10.13 5.79
CA SER A 247 5.24 10.65 6.32
C SER A 247 4.77 9.86 7.53
N LYS A 248 4.69 8.54 7.37
CA LYS A 248 4.26 7.65 8.47
C LYS A 248 4.79 6.23 8.28
N LYS A 249 4.80 5.46 9.37
CA LYS A 249 4.99 4.00 9.37
C LYS A 249 3.69 3.36 9.85
N MET A 250 3.33 2.25 9.26
CA MET A 250 2.15 1.47 9.70
C MET A 250 2.51 -0.01 9.77
N MET A 251 2.03 -0.69 10.79
CA MET A 251 2.07 -2.15 10.85
C MET A 251 0.79 -2.66 10.22
N LEU A 252 0.92 -3.38 9.10
CA LEU A 252 -0.21 -3.79 8.28
C LEU A 252 -0.19 -5.30 8.03
N ILE A 253 -1.36 -5.87 7.84
CA ILE A 253 -1.53 -7.19 7.26
C ILE A 253 -1.28 -7.05 5.76
N GLN A 254 -0.40 -7.89 5.20
CA GLN A 254 -0.25 -8.01 3.75
C GLN A 254 -1.08 -9.19 3.24
N THR A 255 -1.83 -8.98 2.16
CA THR A 255 -2.64 -10.02 1.50
C THR A 255 -2.44 -9.99 0.00
N ASP A 256 -2.65 -11.12 -0.67
CA ASP A 256 -2.73 -11.22 -2.12
C ASP A 256 -4.18 -11.11 -2.65
N ALA A 257 -5.17 -11.01 -1.76
CA ALA A 257 -6.54 -10.67 -2.15
C ALA A 257 -6.52 -9.39 -3.02
N PRO A 258 -7.26 -9.37 -4.16
CA PRO A 258 -7.27 -8.23 -5.05
C PRO A 258 -7.76 -6.95 -4.37
N VAL A 259 -6.84 -6.04 -4.06
CA VAL A 259 -7.15 -4.69 -3.57
C VAL A 259 -7.08 -3.72 -4.75
N ASN A 260 -8.18 -3.02 -5.00
CA ASN A 260 -8.30 -2.01 -6.06
C ASN A 260 -8.86 -0.71 -5.50
N PRO A 261 -8.64 0.45 -6.16
CA PRO A 261 -9.33 1.69 -5.80
C PRO A 261 -10.83 1.44 -5.64
N GLY A 262 -11.43 1.94 -4.56
CA GLY A 262 -12.81 1.68 -4.17
C GLY A 262 -12.98 0.56 -3.14
N ASN A 263 -12.04 -0.39 -3.02
CA ASN A 263 -12.03 -1.36 -1.91
C ASN A 263 -11.50 -0.76 -0.61
N SER A 264 -10.87 0.41 -0.64
CA SER A 264 -10.39 1.10 0.56
C SER A 264 -11.51 1.26 1.58
N GLY A 265 -11.25 0.90 2.83
CA GLY A 265 -12.21 0.91 3.92
C GLY A 265 -13.06 -0.36 4.04
N CYS A 266 -13.01 -1.29 3.08
CA CYS A 266 -13.76 -2.54 3.18
C CYS A 266 -13.18 -3.47 4.25
N PRO A 267 -14.03 -4.33 4.87
CA PRO A 267 -13.56 -5.33 5.82
C PRO A 267 -12.84 -6.47 5.11
N LEU A 268 -11.79 -6.99 5.75
CA LEU A 268 -11.12 -8.23 5.43
C LEU A 268 -11.60 -9.29 6.42
N PHE A 269 -12.32 -10.29 5.95
CA PHE A 269 -12.92 -11.34 6.78
C PHE A 269 -11.99 -12.57 6.86
N ASP A 270 -11.98 -13.21 8.02
CA ASP A 270 -11.41 -14.55 8.24
C ASP A 270 -12.36 -15.66 7.75
N SER A 271 -11.92 -16.90 7.93
CA SER A 271 -12.71 -18.10 7.58
C SER A 271 -13.95 -18.31 8.48
N GLU A 272 -14.13 -17.55 9.52
CA GLU A 272 -15.30 -17.58 10.39
C GLU A 272 -16.26 -16.39 10.18
N GLY A 273 -15.96 -15.48 9.21
CA GLY A 273 -16.71 -14.27 8.92
C GLY A 273 -16.49 -13.16 9.95
N GLY A 274 -15.40 -13.19 10.71
CA GLY A 274 -14.94 -12.09 11.56
C GLY A 274 -14.06 -11.12 10.79
N VAL A 275 -14.16 -9.84 11.09
CA VAL A 275 -13.30 -8.81 10.50
C VAL A 275 -11.94 -8.84 11.20
N ILE A 276 -10.91 -9.22 10.48
CA ILE A 276 -9.51 -9.25 10.94
C ILE A 276 -8.68 -8.08 10.43
N GLY A 277 -9.20 -7.31 9.47
CA GLY A 277 -8.51 -6.14 8.95
C GLY A 277 -9.43 -5.17 8.22
N ILE A 278 -8.95 -3.94 8.03
CA ILE A 278 -9.61 -2.91 7.23
C ILE A 278 -8.69 -2.61 6.04
N VAL A 279 -9.16 -2.86 4.82
CA VAL A 279 -8.36 -2.64 3.61
C VAL A 279 -8.05 -1.16 3.44
N THR A 280 -6.77 -0.82 3.30
CA THR A 280 -6.34 0.57 3.19
C THR A 280 -5.68 0.87 1.85
N MET A 281 -4.70 0.11 1.41
CA MET A 281 -3.91 0.44 0.22
C MET A 281 -3.42 -0.80 -0.52
N LYS A 282 -2.98 -0.58 -1.77
CA LYS A 282 -2.16 -1.53 -2.54
C LYS A 282 -0.81 -0.92 -2.88
N LEU A 283 0.17 -1.76 -3.16
CA LEU A 283 1.47 -1.33 -3.64
C LEU A 283 1.39 -0.97 -5.12
N GLY A 284 1.13 0.31 -5.46
CA GLY A 284 1.17 0.88 -6.81
C GLY A 284 0.46 0.10 -7.93
N GLN A 285 0.24 0.74 -9.09
CA GLN A 285 -0.50 0.11 -10.19
C GLN A 285 0.23 -1.08 -10.86
N ASN A 286 1.55 -1.10 -10.79
CA ASN A 286 2.39 -2.11 -11.45
C ASN A 286 2.56 -3.39 -10.63
N PHE A 287 2.00 -3.47 -9.42
CA PHE A 287 2.11 -4.62 -8.52
C PHE A 287 0.73 -5.19 -8.24
N SER A 288 0.44 -6.36 -8.82
CA SER A 288 -0.75 -7.15 -8.48
C SER A 288 -0.42 -8.13 -7.34
N GLY A 289 -1.40 -8.41 -6.49
CA GLY A 289 -1.24 -9.38 -5.40
C GLY A 289 -0.43 -8.85 -4.21
N ILE A 290 -0.33 -7.53 -4.04
CA ILE A 290 0.24 -6.91 -2.84
C ILE A 290 -0.74 -5.86 -2.33
N GLY A 291 -1.66 -6.30 -1.51
CA GLY A 291 -2.62 -5.47 -0.78
C GLY A 291 -2.27 -5.37 0.71
N PHE A 292 -2.80 -4.34 1.36
CA PHE A 292 -2.58 -4.10 2.78
C PHE A 292 -3.88 -3.78 3.50
N ALA A 293 -3.98 -4.28 4.74
CA ALA A 293 -5.09 -3.98 5.63
C ALA A 293 -4.57 -3.59 7.02
N ILE A 294 -5.28 -2.67 7.67
CA ILE A 294 -5.04 -2.28 9.06
C ILE A 294 -5.54 -3.41 9.95
N PRO A 295 -4.74 -3.94 10.89
CA PRO A 295 -5.18 -5.01 11.77
C PRO A 295 -6.42 -4.62 12.59
N ALA A 296 -7.36 -5.55 12.72
CA ALA A 296 -8.69 -5.26 13.27
C ALA A 296 -8.67 -4.94 14.77
N ASN A 297 -7.84 -5.61 15.57
CA ASN A 297 -7.82 -5.37 17.02
C ASN A 297 -7.48 -3.91 17.32
N GLU A 298 -6.40 -3.41 16.70
CA GLU A 298 -5.97 -2.02 16.83
C GLU A 298 -6.98 -1.05 16.21
N ALA A 299 -7.54 -1.42 15.04
CA ALA A 299 -8.52 -0.57 14.36
C ALA A 299 -9.80 -0.41 15.19
N PHE A 300 -10.34 -1.49 15.77
CA PHE A 300 -11.54 -1.42 16.59
C PHE A 300 -11.32 -0.62 17.88
N ASP A 301 -10.15 -0.74 18.51
CA ASP A 301 -9.81 0.08 19.69
C ASP A 301 -9.83 1.57 19.36
N ILE A 302 -9.30 1.95 18.20
CA ILE A 302 -9.31 3.34 17.73
C ILE A 302 -10.75 3.80 17.40
N LEU A 303 -11.52 2.99 16.66
CA LEU A 303 -12.91 3.30 16.30
C LEU A 303 -13.81 3.44 17.54
N ASP A 304 -13.62 2.60 18.55
CA ASP A 304 -14.35 2.70 19.82
C ASP A 304 -13.99 4.00 20.56
N ARG A 305 -12.73 4.43 20.56
CA ARG A 305 -12.30 5.74 21.10
C ARG A 305 -12.89 6.90 20.31
N MET A 306 -12.88 6.82 18.96
CA MET A 306 -13.52 7.81 18.09
C MET A 306 -15.00 7.99 18.44
N LYS A 307 -15.72 6.87 18.71
CA LYS A 307 -17.14 6.90 19.04
C LYS A 307 -17.45 7.66 20.33
N ILE A 308 -16.59 7.61 21.32
CA ILE A 308 -16.77 8.29 22.61
C ILE A 308 -16.06 9.66 22.69
N GLY A 309 -15.44 10.13 21.61
CA GLY A 309 -14.67 11.37 21.58
C GLY A 309 -13.38 11.30 22.42
N GLY A 310 -12.84 10.09 22.60
CA GLY A 310 -11.59 9.85 23.33
C GLY A 310 -10.34 10.22 22.54
N GLU A 311 -9.22 10.37 23.23
CA GLU A 311 -7.93 10.61 22.61
C GLU A 311 -7.48 9.37 21.85
N ILE A 312 -7.00 9.57 20.62
CA ILE A 312 -6.53 8.51 19.73
C ILE A 312 -5.02 8.35 19.92
N ASP A 313 -4.60 7.16 20.32
CA ASP A 313 -3.20 6.81 20.38
C ASP A 313 -2.76 6.20 19.03
N ASP A 314 -2.08 6.98 18.22
CA ASP A 314 -1.58 6.57 16.90
C ASP A 314 -0.56 5.41 17.01
N ALA A 315 0.06 5.21 18.18
CA ALA A 315 1.00 4.10 18.41
C ALA A 315 0.34 2.72 18.33
N LEU A 316 -0.98 2.63 18.46
CA LEU A 316 -1.69 1.34 18.37
C LEU A 316 -1.52 0.67 16.99
N ILE A 317 -1.54 1.43 15.89
CA ILE A 317 -1.38 0.84 14.54
C ILE A 317 0.07 0.71 14.11
N SER A 318 0.96 1.48 14.68
CA SER A 318 2.36 1.45 14.25
C SER A 318 3.19 0.35 14.89
N GLY A 319 2.76 -0.19 16.01
CA GLY A 319 3.60 -1.07 16.82
C GLY A 319 5.01 -0.48 17.11
N VAL A 320 5.22 0.72 16.61
CA VAL A 320 6.37 1.61 16.77
C VAL A 320 5.73 2.96 16.99
N SER A 321 6.14 3.72 17.99
CA SER A 321 5.67 5.11 18.22
C SER A 321 5.55 5.84 16.87
N VAL A 322 4.33 6.21 16.45
CA VAL A 322 4.01 6.60 15.05
C VAL A 322 4.10 8.07 14.82
N ARG A 323 4.35 8.84 15.83
CA ARG A 323 4.82 10.17 15.55
C ARG A 323 6.22 10.01 14.99
N ALA A 324 6.36 10.15 13.66
CA ALA A 324 7.68 10.11 13.04
C ALA A 324 8.52 11.20 13.72
N ALA A 325 9.55 10.78 14.43
CA ALA A 325 10.47 11.72 15.02
C ALA A 325 10.97 12.68 13.93
N ARG A 326 10.95 13.95 14.20
CA ARG A 326 11.37 15.00 13.25
C ARG A 326 12.53 15.79 13.82
N LEU A 327 13.53 16.04 12.98
CA LEU A 327 14.60 16.97 13.33
C LEU A 327 14.12 18.44 13.27
N GLY A 328 13.03 18.72 12.54
CA GLY A 328 12.43 20.04 12.44
C GLY A 328 13.18 20.99 11.51
N VAL A 329 13.94 20.50 10.55
CA VAL A 329 14.69 21.28 9.57
C VAL A 329 14.11 21.15 8.17
N VAL A 330 14.16 22.22 7.38
CA VAL A 330 14.02 22.20 5.93
C VAL A 330 15.43 22.18 5.35
N ALA A 331 15.71 21.24 4.45
CA ALA A 331 17.08 21.05 4.01
C ALA A 331 17.15 20.53 2.56
N GLU A 332 18.22 20.88 1.87
CA GLU A 332 18.50 20.48 0.49
C GLU A 332 19.78 19.66 0.38
N ALA A 333 19.90 18.86 -0.68
CA ALA A 333 21.13 18.11 -0.94
C ALA A 333 22.31 19.04 -1.15
N PHE A 334 23.46 18.71 -0.56
CA PHE A 334 24.69 19.48 -0.65
C PHE A 334 25.88 18.59 -1.04
N GLU A 335 26.57 19.01 -2.09
CA GLU A 335 27.81 18.36 -2.54
C GLU A 335 28.79 19.44 -3.03
N VAL A 336 29.87 19.66 -2.28
CA VAL A 336 30.94 20.57 -2.67
C VAL A 336 32.28 20.01 -2.23
N ASN A 337 33.25 19.92 -3.17
CA ASN A 337 34.61 19.48 -2.90
C ASN A 337 34.74 18.12 -2.17
N GLY A 338 33.83 17.19 -2.45
CA GLY A 338 33.83 15.87 -1.81
C GLY A 338 33.17 15.84 -0.44
N LEU A 339 32.62 16.94 0.05
CA LEU A 339 31.74 16.99 1.21
C LEU A 339 30.31 16.73 0.75
N TYR A 340 29.74 15.63 1.22
CA TYR A 340 28.35 15.25 0.98
C TYR A 340 27.53 15.44 2.24
N GLY A 341 26.31 15.91 2.08
CA GLY A 341 25.39 16.11 3.21
C GLY A 341 24.08 16.74 2.80
N VAL A 342 23.38 17.28 3.80
CA VAL A 342 22.12 17.99 3.62
C VAL A 342 22.24 19.37 4.28
N ARG A 343 22.12 20.43 3.51
CA ARG A 343 22.25 21.81 3.99
C ARG A 343 20.93 22.32 4.53
N ILE A 344 20.90 22.81 5.76
CA ILE A 344 19.72 23.42 6.38
C ILE A 344 19.44 24.75 5.69
N THR A 345 18.24 24.89 5.13
CA THR A 345 17.76 26.09 4.46
C THR A 345 16.76 26.87 5.33
N ASP A 346 16.00 26.15 6.19
CA ASP A 346 15.04 26.76 7.13
C ASP A 346 14.71 25.78 8.27
N PHE A 347 13.87 26.20 9.21
CA PHE A 347 13.31 25.39 10.27
C PHE A 347 11.79 25.35 10.17
N ILE A 348 11.20 24.16 10.39
CA ILE A 348 9.75 23.95 10.27
C ILE A 348 8.98 24.75 11.33
N SER A 349 9.47 24.77 12.57
CA SER A 349 8.88 25.52 13.68
C SER A 349 9.95 25.89 14.71
N LYS A 350 9.71 26.98 15.46
CA LYS A 350 10.59 27.43 16.56
C LYS A 350 10.55 26.52 17.79
N GLU A 351 9.64 25.60 17.85
CA GLU A 351 9.46 24.67 18.98
C GLU A 351 10.48 23.53 18.96
N TYR A 352 11.03 23.20 17.79
CA TYR A 352 12.05 22.16 17.68
C TYR A 352 13.37 22.54 18.37
N ASP A 353 13.96 21.56 19.07
CA ASP A 353 15.27 21.74 19.74
C ASP A 353 16.39 22.05 18.74
N ALA A 354 16.26 21.56 17.49
CA ALA A 354 17.19 21.87 16.40
C ALA A 354 17.40 23.38 16.20
N VAL A 355 16.36 24.20 16.33
CA VAL A 355 16.45 25.68 16.18
C VAL A 355 17.41 26.31 17.18
N ARG A 356 17.56 25.71 18.36
CA ARG A 356 18.43 26.22 19.42
C ARG A 356 19.90 25.82 19.24
N LYS A 357 20.17 24.76 18.49
CA LYS A 357 21.48 24.11 18.40
C LYS A 357 22.08 24.16 17.00
N LEU A 358 21.25 24.08 15.96
CA LEU A 358 21.66 24.13 14.57
C LEU A 358 21.43 25.53 13.98
N LYS A 359 22.01 25.81 12.82
CA LYS A 359 21.87 27.06 12.10
C LYS A 359 21.54 26.83 10.62
N ILE A 360 20.85 27.81 10.03
CA ILE A 360 20.71 27.87 8.58
C ILE A 360 22.10 27.92 7.96
N GLY A 361 22.36 27.10 6.95
CA GLY A 361 23.65 26.94 6.29
C GLY A 361 24.51 25.79 6.83
N ASP A 362 24.17 25.18 7.97
CA ASP A 362 24.82 23.94 8.43
C ASP A 362 24.61 22.83 7.41
N VAL A 363 25.63 22.04 7.16
CA VAL A 363 25.54 20.84 6.34
C VAL A 363 25.54 19.62 7.26
N ILE A 364 24.39 18.97 7.43
CA ILE A 364 24.27 17.73 8.20
C ILE A 364 24.99 16.63 7.45
N THR A 365 25.99 16.02 8.07
CA THR A 365 26.80 14.96 7.50
C THR A 365 26.53 13.59 8.12
N HIS A 366 26.16 13.54 9.42
CA HIS A 366 25.84 12.29 10.11
C HIS A 366 24.74 12.50 11.14
N ILE A 367 23.97 11.45 11.35
CA ILE A 367 23.12 11.21 12.53
C ILE A 367 23.68 10.01 13.26
N GLU A 368 24.06 10.19 14.52
CA GLU A 368 24.90 9.24 15.27
C GLU A 368 26.16 8.89 14.47
N THR A 369 26.33 7.61 14.11
CA THR A 369 27.43 7.13 13.27
C THR A 369 27.08 6.97 11.80
N ARG A 370 25.84 7.28 11.40
CA ARG A 370 25.33 7.05 10.04
C ARG A 370 25.52 8.26 9.17
N ALA A 371 26.17 8.08 8.04
CA ALA A 371 26.35 9.16 7.05
C ALA A 371 25.01 9.58 6.42
N VAL A 372 24.79 10.88 6.32
CA VAL A 372 23.64 11.51 5.66
C VAL A 372 24.12 12.09 4.33
N THR A 373 23.72 11.48 3.23
CA THR A 373 24.13 11.88 1.87
C THR A 373 22.99 12.48 1.05
N SER A 374 21.74 12.44 1.57
CA SER A 374 20.56 13.00 0.91
C SER A 374 19.47 13.32 1.92
N ALA A 375 18.50 14.17 1.54
CA ALA A 375 17.33 14.47 2.36
C ALA A 375 16.53 13.20 2.69
N LYS A 376 16.38 12.28 1.71
CA LYS A 376 15.76 10.97 1.94
C LYS A 376 16.51 10.17 3.00
N LYS A 377 17.84 10.11 2.92
CA LYS A 377 18.65 9.37 3.90
C LYS A 377 18.56 9.97 5.30
N LEU A 378 18.48 11.32 5.41
CA LEU A 378 18.22 12.01 6.67
C LEU A 378 16.86 11.60 7.24
N SER A 379 15.80 11.69 6.43
CA SER A 379 14.44 11.33 6.84
C SER A 379 14.35 9.86 7.26
N ASP A 380 14.91 8.93 6.46
CA ASP A 380 14.93 7.51 6.79
C ASP A 380 15.63 7.22 8.12
N THR A 381 16.78 7.91 8.35
CA THR A 381 17.57 7.72 9.56
C THR A 381 16.85 8.27 10.80
N ILE A 382 16.29 9.49 10.71
CA ILE A 382 15.52 10.09 11.82
C ILE A 382 14.26 9.27 12.10
N GLY A 383 13.59 8.77 11.06
CA GLY A 383 12.38 7.97 11.19
C GLY A 383 12.58 6.61 11.89
N GLU A 384 13.79 6.21 12.26
CA GLU A 384 14.05 5.02 13.09
C GLU A 384 13.97 5.32 14.61
N TYR A 385 13.93 6.59 14.98
CA TYR A 385 13.85 7.06 16.38
C TYR A 385 12.41 7.43 16.75
N ALA A 386 12.14 7.47 18.06
CA ALA A 386 10.88 7.99 18.59
C ALA A 386 10.94 9.51 18.79
N PRO A 387 9.80 10.22 18.79
CA PRO A 387 9.74 11.59 19.30
C PRO A 387 10.29 11.68 20.72
N ASN A 388 10.98 12.77 21.01
CA ASN A 388 11.73 13.03 22.25
C ASN A 388 13.02 12.21 22.44
N ASP A 389 13.35 11.29 21.53
CA ASP A 389 14.70 10.70 21.51
C ASP A 389 15.73 11.81 21.24
N THR A 390 16.89 11.69 21.89
CA THR A 390 18.01 12.59 21.64
C THR A 390 19.02 11.89 20.74
N VAL A 391 19.35 12.55 19.62
CA VAL A 391 20.31 12.04 18.64
C VAL A 391 21.50 13.00 18.48
N LYS A 392 22.68 12.44 18.17
CA LYS A 392 23.86 13.22 17.82
C LYS A 392 23.79 13.61 16.35
N VAL A 393 23.71 14.91 16.09
CA VAL A 393 23.71 15.49 14.75
C VAL A 393 25.09 16.08 14.48
N SER A 394 25.83 15.49 13.54
CA SER A 394 27.11 16.05 13.12
C SER A 394 26.92 16.94 11.90
N VAL A 395 27.39 18.17 11.99
CA VAL A 395 27.29 19.17 10.94
C VAL A 395 28.65 19.74 10.57
N TYR A 396 28.77 20.14 9.31
CA TYR A 396 29.89 20.96 8.85
C TYR A 396 29.42 22.43 8.82
N ARG A 397 30.10 23.30 9.59
CA ARG A 397 29.81 24.72 9.73
C ARG A 397 31.12 25.52 9.65
N GLU A 398 31.25 26.45 8.72
CA GLU A 398 32.39 27.39 8.61
C GLU A 398 33.76 26.70 8.65
N GLY A 399 33.91 25.57 7.97
CA GLY A 399 35.18 24.83 7.91
C GLY A 399 35.43 23.84 9.05
N GLN A 400 34.49 23.68 9.98
CA GLN A 400 34.61 22.84 11.16
C GLN A 400 33.52 21.76 11.23
N ASN A 401 33.88 20.57 11.69
CA ASN A 401 32.93 19.52 12.03
C ASN A 401 32.51 19.71 13.50
N LEU A 402 31.22 19.89 13.69
CA LEU A 402 30.59 20.06 15.02
C LEU A 402 29.55 18.97 15.22
N THR A 403 29.36 18.56 16.49
CA THR A 403 28.31 17.60 16.84
C THR A 403 27.45 18.16 17.96
N PHE A 404 26.14 18.06 17.79
CA PHE A 404 25.14 18.51 18.73
C PHE A 404 24.22 17.34 19.13
N GLU A 405 23.88 17.27 20.39
CA GLU A 405 22.78 16.39 20.85
C GLU A 405 21.47 17.17 20.65
N VAL A 406 20.56 16.63 19.85
CA VAL A 406 19.31 17.29 19.47
C VAL A 406 18.15 16.37 19.83
N ALA A 407 17.20 16.88 20.60
CA ALA A 407 15.96 16.18 20.88
C ALA A 407 15.05 16.26 19.64
N LEU A 408 14.54 15.13 19.23
CA LEU A 408 13.61 15.02 18.10
C LEU A 408 12.21 15.45 18.55
N GLY A 409 11.53 16.19 17.70
CA GLY A 409 10.12 16.54 17.90
C GLY A 409 9.17 15.57 17.19
N GLU A 410 7.91 15.91 17.20
CA GLU A 410 6.80 15.21 16.52
C GLU A 410 6.55 15.78 15.13
#